data_27db423c26e190ab7e9d31b5b4add437
#
_entry.id   27db423c26e190ab7e9d31b5b4add437
#
_cell.length_a   1.000
_cell.length_b   1.000
_cell.length_c   1.000
_cell.angle_alpha   90.00
_cell.angle_beta   90.00
_cell.angle_gamma   90.00
#
_symmetry.space_group_name_H-M   'P 1'
#
loop_
_entity.id
_entity.type
_entity.pdbx_description
1 polymer ?
#
loop_
_entity_poly.entity_id
_entity_poly.type
_entity_poly.pdbx_seq_one_letter_code
_entity_poly.pdbx_strand_id
1 'polypeptide(L)'
;MFRQVYIILSLFSFLFLGSCGKEDLPDAIAVSGVVLDVDEVTLDVGDSIKLNAVVLPQNATNKKVSWLSSNENVAVVTSEGVVKALKEGVASVVVVTEDQGVYASCRVYCGDNGEVGIPVDSLYLNKSELLLQEGDTYQLKAIILPDDATNTNITWHSSDASVVSVDENGMILANKVGVAKVIATTEDGGKVAACSIRVFEPSPYKRTVLVYLAADNNLSSFALEDLAEMKEGMAQVSDGMLHLLVYIDTGSSPRLVELKKQNGQVVEDVVRTYDDRNSVGVDETREVFADVFSNPDFLAEGYGLIYWSHADGWIPYGQASTRWVGQDKTDGDHRMNISELVSVLEGAPHLDFLMFDACFMASVEVAYELRGFTDYYIGSPTETPGPGAPYQVLVPMMVADQAAIRMSNSYFAFYEGIYTEKTPTVDGPWTGGVSICVMRTDALESLAALTAQLLPEEVVDIAALKEEVFDYDQRGWSSTYVGYFDLKQLMEQVLDDASYATWTQAFDAAIAYWNTTPKNYSQFVGMFSMEGANGITHYIPGSSTQRDAAYRSMKWYQDAGLEKLGW
;
A
#
# COMPACT_ATOMS: atom_id res chain seq x y z
N MET A 1 -27.37 -33.32 -9.08
CA MET A 1 -27.93 -32.47 -10.13
C MET A 1 -26.79 -31.67 -10.72
N PHE A 2 -26.16 -32.19 -11.77
CA PHE A 2 -24.94 -31.64 -12.36
C PHE A 2 -25.24 -30.36 -13.15
N ARG A 3 -24.46 -29.29 -12.93
CA ARG A 3 -24.39 -28.14 -13.83
C ARG A 3 -23.06 -28.14 -14.58
N GLN A 4 -23.13 -28.40 -15.85
CA GLN A 4 -22.04 -28.24 -16.81
C GLN A 4 -21.85 -26.76 -17.12
N VAL A 5 -20.62 -26.30 -17.09
CA VAL A 5 -20.20 -24.99 -17.62
C VAL A 5 -19.52 -25.21 -18.96
N TYR A 6 -20.07 -24.63 -20.01
CA TYR A 6 -19.49 -24.64 -21.36
C TYR A 6 -18.45 -23.52 -21.51
N ILE A 7 -17.26 -23.89 -21.92
CA ILE A 7 -16.22 -22.94 -22.37
C ILE A 7 -16.35 -22.80 -23.89
N ILE A 8 -16.53 -21.58 -24.37
CA ILE A 8 -16.54 -21.20 -25.77
C ILE A 8 -15.10 -20.83 -26.18
N LEU A 9 -14.51 -21.65 -27.09
CA LEU A 9 -13.27 -21.29 -27.80
C LEU A 9 -13.62 -20.39 -29.00
N SER A 10 -13.06 -19.18 -29.06
CA SER A 10 -13.01 -18.38 -30.30
C SER A 10 -11.63 -18.50 -30.94
N LEU A 11 -11.58 -19.08 -32.12
CA LEU A 11 -10.41 -19.07 -33.02
C LEU A 11 -10.28 -17.70 -33.67
N PHE A 12 -9.09 -17.09 -33.60
CA PHE A 12 -8.66 -16.05 -34.52
C PHE A 12 -7.41 -16.50 -35.29
N SER A 13 -7.56 -16.57 -36.62
CA SER A 13 -6.48 -16.82 -37.56
C SER A 13 -5.78 -15.53 -37.90
N PHE A 14 -4.45 -15.48 -37.78
CA PHE A 14 -3.62 -14.44 -38.41
C PHE A 14 -2.61 -15.03 -39.38
N LEU A 15 -2.55 -14.40 -40.55
CA LEU A 15 -1.66 -14.72 -41.65
C LEU A 15 -0.21 -14.30 -41.36
N PHE A 16 0.71 -15.22 -41.72
CA PHE A 16 2.15 -14.96 -41.74
C PHE A 16 2.56 -14.10 -42.93
N LEU A 17 3.43 -13.11 -42.68
CA LEU A 17 4.45 -12.64 -43.63
C LEU A 17 5.80 -12.71 -42.93
N GLY A 18 6.71 -13.48 -43.51
CA GLY A 18 7.98 -13.84 -42.95
C GLY A 18 9.05 -12.77 -43.03
N SER A 19 9.98 -12.78 -42.10
CA SER A 19 11.35 -12.35 -42.25
C SER A 19 12.28 -13.15 -41.32
N CYS A 20 13.47 -13.35 -41.76
CA CYS A 20 14.53 -14.29 -41.49
C CYS A 20 15.13 -14.25 -40.05
N GLY A 21 15.26 -15.42 -39.41
CA GLY A 21 16.52 -15.84 -38.77
C GLY A 21 16.85 -15.36 -37.35
N LYS A 22 16.18 -15.94 -36.34
CA LYS A 22 16.80 -16.40 -35.09
C LYS A 22 16.16 -17.75 -34.76
N GLU A 23 16.95 -18.73 -34.34
CA GLU A 23 16.42 -19.97 -33.80
C GLU A 23 15.66 -19.62 -32.50
N ASP A 24 14.35 -19.51 -32.59
CA ASP A 24 13.46 -19.39 -31.44
C ASP A 24 13.53 -20.71 -30.66
N LEU A 25 14.15 -20.65 -29.48
CA LEU A 25 13.90 -21.68 -28.48
C LEU A 25 12.40 -21.64 -28.18
N PRO A 26 11.70 -22.81 -28.15
CA PRO A 26 10.27 -22.82 -27.86
C PRO A 26 10.02 -22.12 -26.51
N ASP A 27 9.05 -21.21 -26.49
CA ASP A 27 8.65 -20.50 -25.28
C ASP A 27 8.43 -21.51 -24.14
N ALA A 28 9.10 -21.28 -23.02
CA ALA A 28 8.96 -22.14 -21.85
C ALA A 28 7.52 -22.04 -21.33
N ILE A 29 6.83 -23.17 -21.28
CA ILE A 29 5.46 -23.23 -20.74
C ILE A 29 5.58 -23.31 -19.23
N ALA A 30 5.17 -22.23 -18.54
CA ALA A 30 5.23 -22.13 -17.10
C ALA A 30 4.21 -23.06 -16.41
N VAL A 31 4.52 -23.46 -15.18
CA VAL A 31 3.59 -24.18 -14.31
C VAL A 31 2.48 -23.24 -13.84
N SER A 32 1.22 -23.67 -13.98
CA SER A 32 0.04 -22.95 -13.48
C SER A 32 -0.63 -23.62 -12.28
N GLY A 33 -0.24 -24.86 -11.94
CA GLY A 33 -0.83 -25.59 -10.83
C GLY A 33 -0.11 -26.90 -10.52
N VAL A 34 -0.33 -27.43 -9.32
CA VAL A 34 0.00 -28.78 -8.92
C VAL A 34 -1.16 -29.32 -8.09
N VAL A 35 -1.52 -30.59 -8.27
CA VAL A 35 -2.60 -31.25 -7.53
C VAL A 35 -2.11 -32.60 -6.98
N LEU A 36 -2.60 -32.96 -5.81
CA LEU A 36 -2.39 -34.28 -5.21
C LEU A 36 -3.60 -35.18 -5.44
N ASP A 37 -3.37 -36.47 -5.42
CA ASP A 37 -4.39 -37.50 -5.56
C ASP A 37 -5.28 -37.64 -4.30
N VAL A 38 -4.80 -37.19 -3.13
CA VAL A 38 -5.55 -37.15 -1.86
C VAL A 38 -5.22 -35.88 -1.06
N ASP A 39 -6.24 -35.35 -0.37
CA ASP A 39 -6.12 -34.14 0.44
C ASP A 39 -5.84 -34.46 1.91
N GLU A 40 -6.23 -35.65 2.38
CA GLU A 40 -5.96 -36.14 3.74
C GLU A 40 -5.83 -37.66 3.77
N VAL A 41 -5.03 -38.16 4.72
CA VAL A 41 -4.84 -39.60 4.93
C VAL A 41 -4.55 -39.88 6.39
N THR A 42 -5.09 -41.03 6.89
CA THR A 42 -4.77 -41.54 8.22
C THR A 42 -3.87 -42.77 8.08
N LEU A 43 -2.78 -42.81 8.84
CA LEU A 43 -1.79 -43.90 8.84
C LEU A 43 -1.58 -44.40 10.27
N ASP A 44 -1.49 -45.69 10.46
CA ASP A 44 -0.93 -46.21 11.73
C ASP A 44 0.58 -45.91 11.81
N VAL A 45 1.09 -45.72 13.04
CA VAL A 45 2.53 -45.47 13.26
C VAL A 45 3.34 -46.61 12.67
N GLY A 46 4.24 -46.32 11.73
CA GLY A 46 5.07 -47.26 10.97
C GLY A 46 4.62 -47.50 9.54
N ASP A 47 3.37 -47.16 9.21
CA ASP A 47 2.81 -47.31 7.88
C ASP A 47 3.34 -46.23 6.91
N SER A 48 3.15 -46.53 5.61
CA SER A 48 3.57 -45.63 4.53
C SER A 48 2.55 -45.59 3.41
N ILE A 49 2.42 -44.42 2.79
CA ILE A 49 1.60 -44.22 1.58
C ILE A 49 2.42 -43.43 0.54
N LYS A 50 2.11 -43.62 -0.73
CA LYS A 50 2.67 -42.80 -1.80
C LYS A 50 1.61 -41.79 -2.25
N LEU A 51 1.96 -40.51 -2.15
CA LEU A 51 1.21 -39.40 -2.74
C LEU A 51 1.66 -39.20 -4.20
N ASN A 52 0.73 -38.90 -5.08
CA ASN A 52 1.02 -38.64 -6.48
C ASN A 52 0.69 -37.17 -6.79
N ALA A 53 1.69 -36.42 -7.25
CA ALA A 53 1.54 -35.02 -7.66
C ALA A 53 1.41 -34.94 -9.20
N VAL A 54 0.44 -34.16 -9.68
CA VAL A 54 0.25 -33.86 -11.10
C VAL A 54 0.47 -32.37 -11.31
N VAL A 55 1.53 -32.01 -12.05
CA VAL A 55 1.86 -30.63 -12.42
C VAL A 55 1.04 -30.22 -13.65
N LEU A 56 0.47 -29.03 -13.59
CA LEU A 56 -0.36 -28.44 -14.63
C LEU A 56 0.27 -27.17 -15.21
N PRO A 57 0.11 -26.90 -16.53
CA PRO A 57 -0.48 -27.81 -17.52
C PRO A 57 0.44 -29.01 -17.78
N GLN A 58 -0.12 -30.11 -18.28
CA GLN A 58 0.65 -31.35 -18.48
C GLN A 58 1.84 -31.21 -19.45
N ASN A 59 1.88 -30.15 -20.25
CA ASN A 59 2.97 -29.79 -21.14
C ASN A 59 3.90 -28.70 -20.58
N ALA A 60 3.82 -28.39 -19.28
CA ALA A 60 4.77 -27.48 -18.63
C ALA A 60 6.22 -27.92 -18.85
N THR A 61 7.11 -26.96 -19.08
CA THR A 61 8.51 -27.22 -19.46
C THR A 61 9.33 -27.79 -18.30
N ASN A 62 9.15 -27.25 -17.08
CA ASN A 62 9.79 -27.75 -15.86
C ASN A 62 8.72 -28.29 -14.90
N LYS A 63 8.67 -29.61 -14.72
CA LYS A 63 7.72 -30.30 -13.84
C LYS A 63 8.35 -30.84 -12.57
N LYS A 64 9.57 -30.40 -12.27
CA LYS A 64 10.24 -30.85 -11.07
C LYS A 64 9.52 -30.34 -9.84
N VAL A 65 9.42 -31.18 -8.83
CA VAL A 65 8.79 -30.90 -7.55
C VAL A 65 9.71 -31.29 -6.40
N SER A 66 9.56 -30.60 -5.30
CA SER A 66 10.13 -30.96 -4.00
C SER A 66 9.01 -31.29 -3.01
N TRP A 67 9.30 -32.15 -2.06
CA TRP A 67 8.37 -32.60 -1.04
C TRP A 67 8.86 -32.22 0.33
N LEU A 68 7.96 -31.83 1.22
CA LEU A 68 8.24 -31.34 2.56
C LEU A 68 7.23 -31.92 3.54
N SER A 69 7.66 -32.15 4.77
CA SER A 69 6.78 -32.41 5.90
C SER A 69 6.83 -31.23 6.87
N SER A 70 5.67 -30.79 7.36
CA SER A 70 5.57 -29.77 8.39
C SER A 70 6.13 -30.26 9.74
N ASN A 71 6.14 -31.60 9.96
CA ASN A 71 6.67 -32.21 11.17
C ASN A 71 7.33 -33.57 10.87
N GLU A 72 8.63 -33.57 10.61
CA GLU A 72 9.41 -34.78 10.30
C GLU A 72 9.52 -35.75 11.49
N ASN A 73 9.19 -35.33 12.71
CA ASN A 73 9.10 -36.24 13.85
C ASN A 73 7.82 -37.08 13.84
N VAL A 74 6.74 -36.60 13.18
CA VAL A 74 5.45 -37.29 13.06
C VAL A 74 5.39 -38.08 11.75
N ALA A 75 5.70 -37.42 10.62
CA ALA A 75 5.73 -38.07 9.31
C ALA A 75 6.86 -37.51 8.46
N VAL A 76 7.58 -38.38 7.77
CA VAL A 76 8.62 -38.00 6.78
C VAL A 76 8.13 -38.28 5.38
N VAL A 77 8.65 -37.53 4.39
CA VAL A 77 8.35 -37.73 2.98
C VAL A 77 9.63 -37.84 2.16
N THR A 78 9.66 -38.74 1.18
CA THR A 78 10.80 -38.89 0.26
C THR A 78 10.66 -37.97 -0.94
N SER A 79 11.73 -37.80 -1.73
CA SER A 79 11.72 -37.08 -3.01
C SER A 79 10.75 -37.67 -4.05
N GLU A 80 10.32 -38.91 -3.87
CA GLU A 80 9.33 -39.58 -4.74
C GLU A 80 7.89 -39.51 -4.21
N GLY A 81 7.66 -38.74 -3.10
CA GLY A 81 6.32 -38.54 -2.50
C GLY A 81 5.87 -39.71 -1.61
N VAL A 82 6.78 -40.58 -1.14
CA VAL A 82 6.43 -41.63 -0.18
C VAL A 82 6.46 -41.07 1.22
N VAL A 83 5.29 -41.04 1.87
CA VAL A 83 5.09 -40.58 3.25
C VAL A 83 5.14 -41.79 4.17
N LYS A 84 5.85 -41.64 5.31
CA LYS A 84 5.92 -42.63 6.37
C LYS A 84 5.59 -42.03 7.73
N ALA A 85 4.61 -42.61 8.42
CA ALA A 85 4.25 -42.24 9.79
C ALA A 85 5.30 -42.75 10.79
N LEU A 86 5.85 -41.86 11.60
CA LEU A 86 6.90 -42.20 12.59
C LEU A 86 6.39 -42.17 14.03
N LYS A 87 5.44 -41.28 14.33
CA LYS A 87 4.94 -41.05 15.68
C LYS A 87 3.48 -40.56 15.60
N GLU A 88 2.70 -40.79 16.66
CA GLU A 88 1.35 -40.21 16.79
C GLU A 88 1.38 -38.69 16.68
N GLY A 89 0.43 -38.12 15.94
CA GLY A 89 0.31 -36.72 15.69
C GLY A 89 -0.26 -36.39 14.31
N VAL A 90 -0.20 -35.11 13.94
CA VAL A 90 -0.60 -34.63 12.60
C VAL A 90 0.59 -33.97 11.94
N ALA A 91 0.77 -34.22 10.67
CA ALA A 91 1.74 -33.52 9.83
C ALA A 91 1.09 -33.17 8.49
N SER A 92 1.49 -32.07 7.87
CA SER A 92 1.16 -31.77 6.50
C SER A 92 2.32 -32.06 5.57
N VAL A 93 2.06 -32.84 4.55
CA VAL A 93 3.00 -33.08 3.47
C VAL A 93 2.67 -32.16 2.32
N VAL A 94 3.63 -31.34 1.93
CA VAL A 94 3.49 -30.31 0.88
C VAL A 94 4.37 -30.69 -0.29
N VAL A 95 3.83 -30.59 -1.50
CA VAL A 95 4.56 -30.65 -2.76
C VAL A 95 4.66 -29.25 -3.35
N VAL A 96 5.87 -28.86 -3.78
CA VAL A 96 6.15 -27.54 -4.35
C VAL A 96 6.86 -27.71 -5.69
N THR A 97 6.42 -26.99 -6.71
CA THR A 97 7.08 -27.01 -8.03
C THR A 97 8.32 -26.12 -8.04
N GLU A 98 9.41 -26.53 -8.71
CA GLU A 98 10.57 -25.67 -8.94
C GLU A 98 10.23 -24.44 -9.78
N ASP A 99 9.37 -24.62 -10.80
CA ASP A 99 8.88 -23.52 -11.62
C ASP A 99 7.64 -22.92 -10.96
N GLN A 100 7.60 -21.59 -10.80
CA GLN A 100 6.51 -20.80 -10.19
C GLN A 100 6.26 -21.07 -8.69
N GLY A 101 6.90 -22.06 -8.04
CA GLY A 101 6.70 -22.39 -6.62
C GLY A 101 5.23 -22.69 -6.27
N VAL A 102 4.45 -23.20 -7.20
CA VAL A 102 3.05 -23.60 -6.95
C VAL A 102 3.03 -24.84 -6.07
N TYR A 103 2.10 -24.92 -5.13
CA TYR A 103 2.08 -25.99 -4.14
C TYR A 103 0.70 -26.65 -4.00
N ALA A 104 0.70 -27.89 -3.46
CA ALA A 104 -0.46 -28.58 -2.94
C ALA A 104 -0.08 -29.32 -1.65
N SER A 105 -1.02 -29.58 -0.76
CA SER A 105 -0.79 -30.23 0.53
C SER A 105 -1.75 -31.39 0.78
N CYS A 106 -1.25 -32.39 1.52
CA CYS A 106 -2.03 -33.52 2.06
C CYS A 106 -1.84 -33.56 3.57
N ARG A 107 -2.94 -33.61 4.33
CA ARG A 107 -2.90 -33.78 5.78
C ARG A 107 -2.72 -35.25 6.13
N VAL A 108 -1.75 -35.55 6.98
CA VAL A 108 -1.40 -36.92 7.43
C VAL A 108 -1.67 -37.04 8.91
N TYR A 109 -2.67 -37.83 9.26
CA TYR A 109 -2.97 -38.21 10.65
C TYR A 109 -2.23 -39.49 10.97
N CYS A 110 -1.41 -39.50 12.03
CA CYS A 110 -0.63 -40.66 12.48
C CYS A 110 -1.13 -41.11 13.85
N GLY A 111 -1.74 -42.31 13.92
CA GLY A 111 -2.29 -42.87 15.16
C GLY A 111 -3.60 -42.22 15.61
N ASP A 112 -4.01 -42.49 16.88
CA ASP A 112 -5.27 -42.03 17.47
C ASP A 112 -5.02 -40.77 18.34
N ASN A 113 -5.45 -39.58 17.89
CA ASN A 113 -5.23 -38.32 18.60
C ASN A 113 -6.42 -37.97 19.51
N GLY A 114 -6.24 -38.18 20.81
CA GLY A 114 -7.29 -37.99 21.84
C GLY A 114 -7.36 -36.62 22.54
N GLU A 115 -6.64 -35.57 22.09
CA GLU A 115 -6.74 -34.21 22.67
C GLU A 115 -7.40 -33.23 21.68
N VAL A 116 -8.56 -32.71 22.10
CA VAL A 116 -9.28 -31.67 21.37
C VAL A 116 -8.65 -30.31 21.73
N GLY A 117 -7.59 -29.93 21.02
CA GLY A 117 -7.08 -28.57 21.03
C GLY A 117 -7.90 -27.64 20.14
N ILE A 118 -7.72 -26.33 20.27
CA ILE A 118 -8.24 -25.33 19.33
C ILE A 118 -7.40 -25.41 18.06
N PRO A 119 -7.96 -25.85 16.92
CA PRO A 119 -7.18 -26.04 15.70
C PRO A 119 -6.87 -24.70 15.01
N VAL A 120 -5.81 -24.70 14.21
CA VAL A 120 -5.53 -23.59 13.28
C VAL A 120 -6.59 -23.58 12.17
N ASP A 121 -7.30 -22.46 12.04
CA ASP A 121 -8.27 -22.24 10.97
C ASP A 121 -7.63 -21.66 9.70
N SER A 122 -6.78 -20.65 9.85
CA SER A 122 -6.13 -19.99 8.73
C SER A 122 -4.71 -19.50 9.07
N LEU A 123 -3.89 -19.33 8.01
CA LEU A 123 -2.54 -18.80 8.05
C LEU A 123 -2.39 -17.72 6.97
N TYR A 124 -1.82 -16.59 7.34
CA TYR A 124 -1.49 -15.49 6.44
C TYR A 124 -0.03 -15.09 6.62
N LEU A 125 0.54 -14.42 5.63
CA LEU A 125 1.82 -13.74 5.74
C LEU A 125 1.61 -12.22 5.71
N ASN A 126 2.48 -11.48 6.38
CA ASN A 126 2.48 -10.01 6.36
C ASN A 126 2.78 -9.42 4.97
N LYS A 127 3.28 -10.23 4.03
CA LYS A 127 3.49 -9.89 2.62
C LYS A 127 3.19 -11.10 1.74
N SER A 128 2.50 -10.87 0.62
CA SER A 128 2.26 -11.85 -0.44
C SER A 128 3.32 -11.78 -1.54
N GLU A 129 3.93 -10.60 -1.72
CA GLU A 129 4.99 -10.35 -2.69
C GLU A 129 6.07 -9.46 -2.09
N LEU A 130 7.33 -9.66 -2.51
CA LEU A 130 8.47 -8.85 -2.12
C LEU A 130 9.41 -8.65 -3.32
N LEU A 131 9.95 -7.44 -3.40
CA LEU A 131 11.08 -7.08 -4.26
C LEU A 131 12.28 -6.85 -3.35
N LEU A 132 13.37 -7.61 -3.55
CA LEU A 132 14.58 -7.52 -2.74
C LEU A 132 15.79 -7.36 -3.66
N GLN A 133 16.76 -6.58 -3.24
CA GLN A 133 18.08 -6.56 -3.90
C GLN A 133 18.89 -7.76 -3.44
N GLU A 134 19.83 -8.21 -4.28
CA GLU A 134 20.78 -9.25 -3.86
C GLU A 134 21.57 -8.79 -2.62
N GLY A 135 21.50 -9.59 -1.56
CA GLY A 135 22.10 -9.30 -0.24
C GLY A 135 21.10 -8.77 0.80
N ASP A 136 19.89 -8.38 0.41
CA ASP A 136 18.88 -7.91 1.35
C ASP A 136 18.36 -9.01 2.26
N THR A 137 17.92 -8.60 3.45
CA THR A 137 17.18 -9.44 4.39
C THR A 137 15.80 -8.86 4.68
N TYR A 138 14.82 -9.73 4.91
CA TYR A 138 13.47 -9.31 5.27
C TYR A 138 12.84 -10.30 6.26
N GLN A 139 12.11 -9.77 7.28
CA GLN A 139 11.38 -10.59 8.23
C GLN A 139 9.95 -10.84 7.76
N LEU A 140 9.68 -12.02 7.20
CA LEU A 140 8.30 -12.48 7.02
C LEU A 140 7.71 -12.84 8.37
N LYS A 141 6.46 -12.40 8.60
CA LYS A 141 5.68 -12.74 9.79
C LYS A 141 4.47 -13.57 9.37
N ALA A 142 4.27 -14.67 10.05
CA ALA A 142 3.08 -15.48 9.90
C ALA A 142 2.03 -15.06 10.92
N ILE A 143 0.78 -14.96 10.48
CA ILE A 143 -0.40 -14.61 11.25
C ILE A 143 -1.31 -15.84 11.25
N ILE A 144 -1.51 -16.45 12.41
CA ILE A 144 -2.33 -17.64 12.60
C ILE A 144 -3.67 -17.24 13.20
N LEU A 145 -4.75 -17.80 12.70
CA LEU A 145 -6.07 -17.62 13.26
C LEU A 145 -6.70 -18.98 13.60
N PRO A 146 -7.48 -19.09 14.69
CA PRO A 146 -7.62 -18.07 15.73
C PRO A 146 -6.29 -17.88 16.51
N ASP A 147 -6.13 -16.74 17.15
CA ASP A 147 -4.91 -16.36 17.90
C ASP A 147 -4.66 -17.23 19.14
N ASP A 148 -5.71 -17.90 19.65
CA ASP A 148 -5.66 -18.87 20.74
C ASP A 148 -5.50 -20.34 20.25
N ALA A 149 -5.12 -20.57 19.00
CA ALA A 149 -4.83 -21.90 18.47
C ALA A 149 -3.78 -22.62 19.34
N THR A 150 -4.05 -23.90 19.67
CA THR A 150 -3.24 -24.65 20.66
C THR A 150 -1.83 -24.94 20.15
N ASN A 151 -1.65 -25.18 18.86
CA ASN A 151 -0.35 -25.41 18.22
C ASN A 151 -0.14 -24.40 17.09
N THR A 152 0.71 -23.42 17.33
CA THR A 152 1.06 -22.35 16.38
C THR A 152 2.42 -22.56 15.70
N ASN A 153 2.99 -23.76 15.79
CA ASN A 153 4.26 -24.07 15.17
C ASN A 153 4.18 -23.97 13.64
N ILE A 154 5.20 -23.35 13.05
CA ILE A 154 5.31 -23.11 11.61
C ILE A 154 6.64 -23.64 11.10
N THR A 155 6.60 -24.22 9.92
CA THR A 155 7.79 -24.54 9.12
C THR A 155 7.87 -23.62 7.93
N TRP A 156 9.08 -23.15 7.62
CA TRP A 156 9.38 -22.29 6.49
C TRP A 156 10.16 -23.03 5.42
N HIS A 157 9.83 -22.79 4.17
CA HIS A 157 10.52 -23.39 3.03
C HIS A 157 10.64 -22.38 1.88
N SER A 158 11.78 -22.40 1.19
CA SER A 158 11.98 -21.68 -0.06
C SER A 158 11.87 -22.63 -1.25
N SER A 159 11.16 -22.23 -2.31
CA SER A 159 11.10 -22.99 -3.57
C SER A 159 12.45 -23.09 -4.27
N ASP A 160 13.33 -22.08 -4.05
CA ASP A 160 14.72 -22.08 -4.51
C ASP A 160 15.62 -21.35 -3.50
N ALA A 161 16.27 -22.12 -2.64
CA ALA A 161 17.16 -21.58 -1.62
C ALA A 161 18.45 -20.97 -2.20
N SER A 162 18.76 -21.18 -3.47
CA SER A 162 19.87 -20.49 -4.14
C SER A 162 19.52 -19.06 -4.52
N VAL A 163 18.24 -18.76 -4.73
CA VAL A 163 17.72 -17.42 -5.00
C VAL A 163 17.35 -16.73 -3.68
N VAL A 164 16.58 -17.38 -2.84
CA VAL A 164 16.13 -16.87 -1.55
C VAL A 164 16.22 -17.96 -0.50
N SER A 165 16.98 -17.77 0.54
CA SER A 165 16.95 -18.63 1.72
C SER A 165 16.05 -18.06 2.81
N VAL A 166 15.47 -18.93 3.65
CA VAL A 166 14.64 -18.56 4.79
C VAL A 166 15.06 -19.39 6.00
N ASP A 167 15.15 -18.80 7.17
CA ASP A 167 15.44 -19.49 8.42
C ASP A 167 14.15 -19.98 9.13
N GLU A 168 14.32 -20.67 10.26
CA GLU A 168 13.23 -21.20 11.09
C GLU A 168 12.31 -20.13 11.67
N ASN A 169 12.73 -18.87 11.70
CA ASN A 169 11.96 -17.73 12.22
C ASN A 169 11.30 -16.92 11.12
N GLY A 170 11.49 -17.31 9.83
CA GLY A 170 10.94 -16.57 8.68
C GLY A 170 11.82 -15.40 8.23
N MET A 171 13.08 -15.32 8.69
CA MET A 171 14.03 -14.34 8.18
C MET A 171 14.51 -14.78 6.79
N ILE A 172 14.30 -13.93 5.81
CA ILE A 172 14.70 -14.12 4.41
C ILE A 172 16.07 -13.50 4.17
N LEU A 173 16.88 -14.17 3.33
CA LEU A 173 18.07 -13.59 2.71
C LEU A 173 17.97 -13.79 1.19
N ALA A 174 18.06 -12.69 0.45
CA ALA A 174 18.13 -12.67 -1.01
C ALA A 174 19.54 -13.02 -1.46
N ASN A 175 19.75 -14.25 -1.94
CA ASN A 175 21.09 -14.79 -2.23
C ASN A 175 21.56 -14.51 -3.66
N LYS A 176 20.64 -14.46 -4.63
CA LYS A 176 20.95 -14.32 -6.05
C LYS A 176 19.76 -13.81 -6.82
N VAL A 177 20.02 -13.05 -7.88
CA VAL A 177 19.01 -12.60 -8.84
C VAL A 177 18.15 -13.77 -9.35
N GLY A 178 16.83 -13.60 -9.30
CA GLY A 178 15.87 -14.64 -9.69
C GLY A 178 14.51 -14.44 -9.03
N VAL A 179 13.67 -15.46 -9.13
CA VAL A 179 12.35 -15.51 -8.48
C VAL A 179 12.24 -16.78 -7.66
N ALA A 180 11.80 -16.64 -6.41
CA ALA A 180 11.51 -17.79 -5.53
C ALA A 180 10.24 -17.49 -4.72
N LYS A 181 9.61 -18.54 -4.18
CA LYS A 181 8.53 -18.42 -3.19
C LYS A 181 9.01 -18.91 -1.84
N VAL A 182 8.74 -18.14 -0.80
CA VAL A 182 8.86 -18.60 0.59
C VAL A 182 7.47 -19.01 1.07
N ILE A 183 7.39 -20.20 1.62
CA ILE A 183 6.16 -20.88 2.03
C ILE A 183 6.23 -21.13 3.52
N ALA A 184 5.20 -20.73 4.24
CA ALA A 184 4.96 -21.09 5.63
C ALA A 184 3.88 -22.18 5.69
N THR A 185 4.08 -23.17 6.55
CA THR A 185 3.11 -24.25 6.76
C THR A 185 2.93 -24.49 8.25
N THR A 186 1.70 -24.48 8.75
CA THR A 186 1.42 -24.79 10.15
C THR A 186 1.54 -26.28 10.41
N GLU A 187 2.10 -26.65 11.57
CA GLU A 187 2.15 -28.04 12.02
C GLU A 187 0.74 -28.60 12.28
N ASP A 188 -0.10 -27.81 12.91
CA ASP A 188 -1.51 -28.13 13.09
C ASP A 188 -2.34 -27.60 11.89
N GLY A 189 -3.21 -28.44 11.40
CA GLY A 189 -4.14 -28.10 10.34
C GLY A 189 -3.51 -27.99 8.94
N GLY A 190 -2.17 -27.95 8.81
CA GLY A 190 -1.47 -27.90 7.52
C GLY A 190 -1.85 -26.72 6.66
N LYS A 191 -2.16 -25.58 7.28
CA LYS A 191 -2.47 -24.36 6.55
C LYS A 191 -1.20 -23.81 5.91
N VAL A 192 -1.32 -23.32 4.70
CA VAL A 192 -0.18 -22.87 3.89
C VAL A 192 -0.41 -21.42 3.46
N ALA A 193 0.64 -20.62 3.60
CA ALA A 193 0.70 -19.27 3.03
C ALA A 193 2.05 -19.08 2.31
N ALA A 194 2.07 -18.30 1.24
CA ALA A 194 3.27 -18.09 0.44
C ALA A 194 3.50 -16.62 0.14
N CYS A 195 4.78 -16.24 0.07
CA CYS A 195 5.25 -14.94 -0.41
C CYS A 195 6.08 -15.15 -1.67
N SER A 196 5.73 -14.47 -2.77
CA SER A 196 6.50 -14.46 -4.02
C SER A 196 7.61 -13.42 -3.89
N ILE A 197 8.87 -13.81 -4.14
CA ILE A 197 10.01 -12.94 -3.94
C ILE A 197 10.79 -12.84 -5.25
N ARG A 198 10.95 -11.62 -5.74
CA ARG A 198 11.84 -11.32 -6.86
C ARG A 198 13.10 -10.66 -6.32
N VAL A 199 14.26 -11.26 -6.60
CA VAL A 199 15.58 -10.71 -6.29
C VAL A 199 16.16 -10.11 -7.55
N PHE A 200 16.67 -8.89 -7.46
CA PHE A 200 17.29 -8.16 -8.57
C PHE A 200 18.69 -7.66 -8.18
N GLU A 201 19.50 -7.30 -9.17
CA GLU A 201 20.81 -6.68 -8.93
C GLU A 201 20.63 -5.30 -8.28
N PRO A 202 21.54 -4.87 -7.40
CA PRO A 202 21.51 -3.52 -6.83
C PRO A 202 21.40 -2.47 -7.95
N SER A 203 20.36 -1.64 -7.86
CA SER A 203 20.19 -0.54 -8.81
C SER A 203 21.13 0.60 -8.45
N PRO A 204 21.73 1.29 -9.42
CA PRO A 204 22.44 2.54 -9.16
C PRO A 204 21.48 3.69 -8.79
N TYR A 205 20.19 3.54 -9.07
CA TYR A 205 19.19 4.57 -8.80
C TYR A 205 18.82 4.61 -7.32
N LYS A 206 18.87 5.81 -6.74
CA LYS A 206 18.51 6.03 -5.34
C LYS A 206 17.02 5.85 -5.11
N ARG A 207 16.20 6.31 -6.07
CA ARG A 207 14.74 6.22 -5.91
C ARG A 207 14.01 6.15 -7.25
N THR A 208 12.88 5.43 -7.22
CA THR A 208 11.84 5.50 -8.24
C THR A 208 10.64 6.21 -7.63
N VAL A 209 10.23 7.31 -8.26
CA VAL A 209 9.07 8.09 -7.81
C VAL A 209 8.04 8.12 -8.92
N LEU A 210 6.82 7.72 -8.59
CA LEU A 210 5.65 7.92 -9.43
C LEU A 210 4.91 9.18 -8.96
N VAL A 211 4.74 10.14 -9.86
CA VAL A 211 3.79 11.24 -9.71
C VAL A 211 2.55 10.89 -10.53
N TYR A 212 1.44 10.67 -9.84
CA TYR A 212 0.18 10.23 -10.43
C TYR A 212 -0.77 11.42 -10.56
N LEU A 213 -0.86 12.02 -11.76
CA LEU A 213 -1.69 13.19 -12.05
C LEU A 213 -3.04 12.75 -12.61
N ALA A 214 -4.04 12.51 -11.73
CA ALA A 214 -5.43 12.27 -12.12
C ALA A 214 -6.10 13.63 -12.35
N ALA A 215 -5.97 14.14 -13.57
CA ALA A 215 -6.24 15.50 -13.95
C ALA A 215 -7.33 15.67 -15.04
N ASP A 216 -8.11 14.62 -15.34
CA ASP A 216 -9.33 14.79 -16.17
C ASP A 216 -10.43 15.48 -15.36
N ASN A 217 -10.18 16.75 -15.05
CA ASN A 217 -11.05 17.64 -14.30
C ASN A 217 -10.63 19.10 -14.55
N ASN A 218 -11.14 20.04 -13.76
CA ASN A 218 -10.82 21.47 -13.92
C ASN A 218 -9.39 21.86 -13.50
N LEU A 219 -8.56 20.92 -13.05
CA LEU A 219 -7.14 21.15 -12.74
C LEU A 219 -6.19 20.76 -13.90
N SER A 220 -6.71 20.31 -15.04
CA SER A 220 -5.91 19.80 -16.16
C SER A 220 -4.80 20.75 -16.66
N SER A 221 -5.03 22.08 -16.61
CA SER A 221 -4.01 23.06 -16.96
C SER A 221 -2.85 23.11 -15.97
N PHE A 222 -3.13 22.97 -14.68
CA PHE A 222 -2.12 22.95 -13.62
C PHE A 222 -1.26 21.68 -13.71
N ALA A 223 -1.85 20.53 -14.02
CA ALA A 223 -1.09 19.29 -14.23
C ALA A 223 -0.04 19.41 -15.35
N LEU A 224 -0.33 20.19 -16.40
CA LEU A 224 0.64 20.46 -17.48
C LEU A 224 1.73 21.44 -17.03
N GLU A 225 1.42 22.41 -16.18
CA GLU A 225 2.38 23.33 -15.56
C GLU A 225 3.29 22.54 -14.62
N ASP A 226 2.74 21.68 -13.76
CA ASP A 226 3.49 20.81 -12.85
C ASP A 226 4.43 19.87 -13.61
N LEU A 227 4.00 19.29 -14.74
CA LEU A 227 4.87 18.49 -15.60
C LEU A 227 6.06 19.30 -16.14
N ALA A 228 5.86 20.58 -16.46
CA ALA A 228 6.95 21.46 -16.87
C ALA A 228 7.89 21.76 -15.70
N GLU A 229 7.39 22.03 -14.51
CA GLU A 229 8.18 22.22 -13.29
C GLU A 229 8.97 20.96 -12.90
N MET A 230 8.37 19.77 -13.05
CA MET A 230 9.08 18.50 -12.86
C MET A 230 10.29 18.36 -13.77
N LYS A 231 10.20 18.82 -15.03
CA LYS A 231 11.35 18.85 -15.95
C LYS A 231 12.44 19.82 -15.48
N GLU A 232 12.06 20.99 -14.98
CA GLU A 232 13.01 21.95 -14.40
C GLU A 232 13.70 21.36 -13.15
N GLY A 233 12.95 20.69 -12.27
CA GLY A 233 13.48 19.99 -11.12
C GLY A 233 14.40 18.83 -11.50
N MET A 234 13.99 18.00 -12.46
CA MET A 234 14.78 16.85 -12.93
C MET A 234 16.10 17.29 -13.58
N ALA A 235 16.14 18.47 -14.20
CA ALA A 235 17.40 19.03 -14.73
C ALA A 235 18.47 19.21 -13.65
N GLN A 236 18.09 19.38 -12.38
CA GLN A 236 18.97 19.59 -11.22
C GLN A 236 19.41 18.27 -10.55
N VAL A 237 18.71 17.15 -10.79
CA VAL A 237 19.06 15.83 -10.22
C VAL A 237 20.30 15.28 -10.93
N SER A 238 21.21 14.63 -10.23
CA SER A 238 22.34 13.94 -10.84
C SER A 238 21.88 12.72 -11.66
N ASP A 239 22.58 12.44 -12.75
CA ASP A 239 22.25 11.31 -13.62
C ASP A 239 22.35 9.98 -12.84
N GLY A 240 21.40 9.08 -13.09
CA GLY A 240 21.36 7.76 -12.44
C GLY A 240 20.86 7.78 -10.98
N MET A 241 20.33 8.89 -10.50
CA MET A 241 19.83 8.99 -9.12
C MET A 241 18.32 8.78 -8.99
N LEU A 242 17.54 9.16 -9.99
CA LEU A 242 16.08 9.18 -9.92
C LEU A 242 15.46 8.62 -11.21
N HIS A 243 14.60 7.64 -11.09
CA HIS A 243 13.55 7.37 -12.07
C HIS A 243 12.34 8.23 -11.69
N LEU A 244 12.07 9.27 -12.45
CA LEU A 244 10.87 10.09 -12.26
C LEU A 244 9.83 9.72 -13.29
N LEU A 245 8.85 8.92 -12.87
CA LEU A 245 7.73 8.47 -13.68
C LEU A 245 6.55 9.42 -13.42
N VAL A 246 5.90 9.87 -14.50
CA VAL A 246 4.71 10.71 -14.41
C VAL A 246 3.60 10.06 -15.21
N TYR A 247 2.55 9.62 -14.52
CA TYR A 247 1.28 9.33 -15.16
C TYR A 247 0.48 10.62 -15.23
N ILE A 248 -0.02 10.96 -16.40
CA ILE A 248 -0.82 12.17 -16.60
C ILE A 248 -2.04 11.86 -17.45
N ASP A 249 -3.21 12.21 -16.92
CA ASP A 249 -4.49 12.18 -17.59
C ASP A 249 -5.16 13.54 -17.48
N THR A 250 -5.40 14.17 -18.63
CA THR A 250 -6.05 15.49 -18.74
C THR A 250 -7.31 15.43 -19.61
N GLY A 251 -7.96 14.26 -19.65
CA GLY A 251 -9.15 14.00 -20.46
C GLY A 251 -8.86 13.69 -21.92
N SER A 252 -7.59 13.51 -22.30
CA SER A 252 -7.22 13.06 -23.64
C SER A 252 -5.86 12.40 -23.65
N SER A 253 -5.80 11.18 -24.16
CA SER A 253 -4.54 10.43 -24.31
C SER A 253 -3.72 10.29 -23.02
N PRO A 254 -4.28 9.61 -22.01
CA PRO A 254 -3.54 9.31 -20.78
C PRO A 254 -2.23 8.60 -21.08
N ARG A 255 -1.15 9.00 -20.42
CA ARG A 255 0.16 8.43 -20.66
C ARG A 255 1.03 8.34 -19.39
N LEU A 256 1.90 7.36 -19.38
CA LEU A 256 3.01 7.23 -18.45
C LEU A 256 4.29 7.64 -19.17
N VAL A 257 5.02 8.58 -18.63
CA VAL A 257 6.30 9.03 -19.14
C VAL A 257 7.38 8.93 -18.08
N GLU A 258 8.61 8.67 -18.48
CA GLU A 258 9.78 8.88 -17.64
C GLU A 258 10.45 10.19 -18.05
N LEU A 259 10.75 11.06 -17.10
CA LEU A 259 11.50 12.27 -17.33
C LEU A 259 13.00 11.97 -17.30
N LYS A 260 13.63 11.97 -18.47
CA LYS A 260 15.05 11.60 -18.66
C LYS A 260 15.88 12.76 -19.17
N LYS A 261 17.13 12.81 -18.74
CA LYS A 261 18.13 13.71 -19.35
C LYS A 261 18.69 13.10 -20.62
N GLN A 262 18.52 13.80 -21.73
CA GLN A 262 19.10 13.44 -23.01
C GLN A 262 19.80 14.67 -23.62
N ASN A 263 21.10 14.57 -23.91
CA ASN A 263 21.90 15.66 -24.47
C ASN A 263 21.82 16.99 -23.68
N GLY A 264 21.72 16.89 -22.34
CA GLY A 264 21.64 18.05 -21.44
C GLY A 264 20.26 18.70 -21.31
N GLN A 265 19.23 18.10 -21.90
CA GLN A 265 17.83 18.52 -21.75
C GLN A 265 17.01 17.41 -21.11
N VAL A 266 15.98 17.77 -20.36
CA VAL A 266 15.00 16.80 -19.85
C VAL A 266 13.91 16.61 -20.89
N VAL A 267 13.66 15.36 -21.26
CA VAL A 267 12.64 14.95 -22.23
C VAL A 267 11.64 14.01 -21.58
N GLU A 268 10.44 13.95 -22.16
CA GLU A 268 9.46 12.91 -21.86
C GLU A 268 9.79 11.68 -22.71
N ASP A 269 10.20 10.59 -22.06
CA ASP A 269 10.31 9.28 -22.68
C ASP A 269 9.02 8.51 -22.42
N VAL A 270 8.21 8.30 -23.45
CA VAL A 270 6.89 7.67 -23.30
C VAL A 270 7.07 6.19 -23.00
N VAL A 271 6.74 5.78 -21.78
CA VAL A 271 6.76 4.39 -21.33
C VAL A 271 5.54 3.66 -21.89
N ARG A 272 4.35 4.28 -21.74
CA ARG A 272 3.09 3.72 -22.22
C ARG A 272 2.06 4.81 -22.47
N THR A 273 1.20 4.58 -23.47
CA THR A 273 -0.04 5.33 -23.68
C THR A 273 -1.23 4.44 -23.37
N TYR A 274 -2.30 5.04 -22.84
CA TYR A 274 -3.52 4.32 -22.50
C TYR A 274 -4.68 4.89 -23.33
N ASP A 275 -5.73 4.08 -23.50
CA ASP A 275 -7.01 4.60 -24.00
C ASP A 275 -7.60 5.57 -22.97
N ASP A 276 -8.47 6.47 -23.42
CA ASP A 276 -9.25 7.35 -22.54
C ASP A 276 -10.04 6.52 -21.53
N ARG A 277 -9.86 6.80 -20.23
CA ARG A 277 -10.34 5.92 -19.16
C ARG A 277 -10.47 6.65 -17.83
N ASN A 278 -11.20 6.05 -16.91
CA ASN A 278 -11.30 6.52 -15.54
C ASN A 278 -9.97 6.38 -14.78
N SER A 279 -9.19 7.46 -14.71
CA SER A 279 -7.87 7.47 -14.03
C SER A 279 -7.94 7.28 -12.50
N VAL A 280 -9.12 7.29 -11.91
CA VAL A 280 -9.34 6.98 -10.49
C VAL A 280 -10.05 5.63 -10.29
N GLY A 281 -10.16 4.81 -11.35
CA GLY A 281 -10.61 3.42 -11.27
C GLY A 281 -9.56 2.52 -10.63
N VAL A 282 -9.99 1.53 -9.85
CA VAL A 282 -9.10 0.60 -9.13
C VAL A 282 -8.23 -0.20 -10.11
N ASP A 283 -8.82 -0.73 -11.17
CA ASP A 283 -8.09 -1.57 -12.12
C ASP A 283 -7.14 -0.76 -12.98
N GLU A 284 -7.56 0.45 -13.40
CA GLU A 284 -6.76 1.38 -14.19
C GLU A 284 -5.56 1.90 -13.39
N THR A 285 -5.77 2.29 -12.12
CA THR A 285 -4.69 2.74 -11.24
C THR A 285 -3.72 1.60 -10.96
N ARG A 286 -4.23 0.38 -10.70
CA ARG A 286 -3.40 -0.81 -10.48
C ARG A 286 -2.54 -1.15 -11.72
N GLU A 287 -3.07 -0.98 -12.92
CA GLU A 287 -2.32 -1.17 -14.16
C GLU A 287 -1.14 -0.22 -14.26
N VAL A 288 -1.34 1.08 -13.99
CA VAL A 288 -0.25 2.07 -14.00
C VAL A 288 0.79 1.76 -12.92
N PHE A 289 0.35 1.38 -11.72
CA PHE A 289 1.27 1.02 -10.63
C PHE A 289 2.11 -0.22 -11.01
N ALA A 290 1.52 -1.20 -11.68
CA ALA A 290 2.25 -2.36 -12.17
C ALA A 290 3.26 -1.98 -13.27
N ASP A 291 2.89 -1.10 -14.20
CA ASP A 291 3.78 -0.61 -15.26
C ASP A 291 5.02 0.13 -14.70
N VAL A 292 4.93 0.67 -13.48
CA VAL A 292 6.04 1.33 -12.78
C VAL A 292 6.73 0.38 -11.80
N PHE A 293 6.00 -0.09 -10.80
CA PHE A 293 6.58 -0.75 -9.63
C PHE A 293 6.90 -2.23 -9.84
N SER A 294 6.30 -2.86 -10.87
CA SER A 294 6.66 -4.23 -11.28
C SER A 294 7.60 -4.28 -12.47
N ASN A 295 7.97 -3.12 -13.03
CA ASN A 295 8.85 -3.03 -14.19
C ASN A 295 10.33 -3.09 -13.74
N PRO A 296 11.11 -4.08 -14.22
CA PRO A 296 12.52 -4.20 -13.85
C PRO A 296 13.40 -3.03 -14.29
N ASP A 297 12.97 -2.24 -15.29
CA ASP A 297 13.73 -1.07 -15.76
C ASP A 297 13.66 0.11 -14.76
N PHE A 298 12.72 0.07 -13.80
CA PHE A 298 12.50 1.14 -12.81
C PHE A 298 12.82 0.70 -11.38
N LEU A 299 13.64 -0.32 -11.21
CA LEU A 299 14.11 -0.75 -9.90
C LEU A 299 15.07 0.29 -9.30
N ALA A 300 14.94 0.55 -7.99
CA ALA A 300 15.75 1.49 -7.24
C ALA A 300 15.93 1.03 -5.79
N GLU A 301 16.81 1.72 -5.03
CA GLU A 301 17.00 1.45 -3.60
C GLU A 301 15.73 1.74 -2.78
N GLY A 302 14.94 2.72 -3.19
CA GLY A 302 13.69 3.11 -2.53
C GLY A 302 12.62 3.58 -3.51
N TYR A 303 11.42 3.77 -2.99
CA TYR A 303 10.25 4.12 -3.81
C TYR A 303 9.48 5.27 -3.18
N GLY A 304 8.85 6.09 -4.03
CA GLY A 304 7.96 7.16 -3.59
C GLY A 304 6.74 7.29 -4.49
N LEU A 305 5.65 7.76 -3.90
CA LEU A 305 4.42 8.05 -4.63
C LEU A 305 3.93 9.46 -4.26
N ILE A 306 3.61 10.26 -5.27
CA ILE A 306 2.85 11.50 -5.12
C ILE A 306 1.54 11.32 -5.87
N TYR A 307 0.43 11.39 -5.14
CA TYR A 307 -0.91 11.33 -5.70
C TYR A 307 -1.48 12.74 -5.78
N TRP A 308 -1.68 13.22 -7.00
CA TRP A 308 -2.13 14.57 -7.31
C TRP A 308 -3.50 14.56 -7.95
N SER A 309 -4.44 15.24 -7.36
CA SER A 309 -5.79 15.49 -7.89
C SER A 309 -6.58 16.36 -6.91
N HIS A 310 -7.87 16.55 -7.18
CA HIS A 310 -8.79 16.91 -6.10
C HIS A 310 -8.84 15.83 -5.02
N ALA A 311 -8.99 16.23 -3.78
CA ALA A 311 -9.32 15.33 -2.67
C ALA A 311 -10.17 16.06 -1.62
N ASP A 312 -10.80 15.27 -0.75
CA ASP A 312 -11.65 15.79 0.31
C ASP A 312 -11.74 14.79 1.50
N GLY A 313 -10.58 14.19 1.84
CA GLY A 313 -10.41 13.30 2.99
C GLY A 313 -10.88 11.85 2.76
N TRP A 314 -11.41 11.19 3.80
CA TRP A 314 -11.60 9.74 3.85
C TRP A 314 -13.06 9.27 3.65
N ILE A 315 -14.04 10.14 3.63
CA ILE A 315 -15.47 9.75 3.61
C ILE A 315 -15.85 9.11 2.28
N PRO A 316 -16.46 7.89 2.26
CA PRO A 316 -16.72 7.15 1.03
C PRO A 316 -17.62 7.88 0.03
N TYR A 317 -17.28 7.83 -1.26
CA TYR A 317 -18.10 8.31 -2.36
C TYR A 317 -19.42 7.52 -2.48
N GLY A 318 -20.50 8.21 -2.86
CA GLY A 318 -21.85 7.61 -2.98
C GLY A 318 -22.75 7.82 -1.76
N GLN A 319 -22.24 8.33 -0.65
CA GLN A 319 -23.01 8.82 0.49
C GLN A 319 -23.29 10.33 0.29
N ALA A 320 -24.41 10.86 0.77
CA ALA A 320 -24.71 12.29 0.63
C ALA A 320 -23.60 13.15 1.27
N SER A 321 -22.90 13.97 0.49
CA SER A 321 -21.71 14.76 0.86
C SER A 321 -20.45 13.91 1.02
N THR A 322 -19.92 13.43 -0.08
CA THR A 322 -18.81 12.48 -0.15
C THR A 322 -17.45 13.15 -0.17
N ARG A 323 -16.42 12.45 0.38
CA ARG A 323 -15.01 12.83 0.37
C ARG A 323 -14.15 11.67 -0.09
N TRP A 324 -13.08 11.99 -0.87
CA TRP A 324 -12.46 11.05 -1.77
C TRP A 324 -11.07 11.56 -2.16
N VAL A 325 -10.28 10.70 -2.76
CA VAL A 325 -9.02 11.06 -3.41
C VAL A 325 -9.14 10.80 -4.91
N GLY A 326 -8.73 11.77 -5.71
CA GLY A 326 -8.78 11.70 -7.15
C GLY A 326 -10.16 11.95 -7.76
N GLN A 327 -10.23 12.75 -8.80
CA GLN A 327 -11.41 12.98 -9.59
C GLN A 327 -11.12 12.81 -11.07
N ASP A 328 -12.00 12.08 -11.74
CA ASP A 328 -11.99 11.87 -13.18
C ASP A 328 -13.38 12.10 -13.75
N LYS A 329 -13.46 12.77 -14.88
CA LYS A 329 -14.72 13.15 -15.54
C LYS A 329 -15.00 12.39 -16.83
N THR A 330 -14.15 11.43 -17.19
CA THR A 330 -14.42 10.54 -18.31
C THR A 330 -15.72 9.78 -18.07
N ASP A 331 -16.71 9.97 -18.94
CA ASP A 331 -18.02 9.32 -18.88
C ASP A 331 -18.78 9.48 -17.54
N GLY A 332 -18.44 10.49 -16.70
CA GLY A 332 -19.11 10.71 -15.42
C GLY A 332 -18.36 11.61 -14.46
N ASP A 333 -18.59 11.44 -13.17
CA ASP A 333 -17.83 12.05 -12.07
C ASP A 333 -17.36 10.91 -11.17
N HIS A 334 -16.19 10.38 -11.50
CA HIS A 334 -15.58 9.24 -10.82
C HIS A 334 -14.65 9.69 -9.72
N ARG A 335 -14.55 8.89 -8.68
CA ARG A 335 -13.73 9.18 -7.49
C ARG A 335 -13.31 7.88 -6.83
N MET A 336 -12.15 7.87 -6.20
CA MET A 336 -11.62 6.71 -5.49
C MET A 336 -11.81 6.88 -3.98
N ASN A 337 -12.22 5.83 -3.29
CA ASN A 337 -12.24 5.78 -1.84
C ASN A 337 -10.88 5.36 -1.28
N ILE A 338 -10.58 5.70 -0.04
CA ILE A 338 -9.32 5.29 0.61
C ILE A 338 -9.15 3.77 0.67
N SER A 339 -10.22 3.01 0.91
CA SER A 339 -10.18 1.55 0.90
C SER A 339 -9.86 0.95 -0.48
N GLU A 340 -10.27 1.62 -1.56
CA GLU A 340 -9.91 1.24 -2.93
C GLU A 340 -8.43 1.54 -3.21
N LEU A 341 -7.92 2.70 -2.77
CA LEU A 341 -6.49 3.03 -2.85
C LEU A 341 -5.63 2.04 -2.05
N VAL A 342 -6.08 1.63 -0.85
CA VAL A 342 -5.43 0.54 -0.08
C VAL A 342 -5.28 -0.71 -0.93
N SER A 343 -6.34 -1.14 -1.63
CA SER A 343 -6.31 -2.34 -2.47
C SER A 343 -5.37 -2.22 -3.68
N VAL A 344 -5.15 -1.01 -4.18
CA VAL A 344 -4.17 -0.73 -5.24
C VAL A 344 -2.74 -0.80 -4.69
N LEU A 345 -2.51 -0.19 -3.52
CA LEU A 345 -1.19 -0.16 -2.87
C LEU A 345 -0.69 -1.54 -2.40
N GLU A 346 -1.58 -2.51 -2.22
CA GLU A 346 -1.18 -3.90 -1.91
C GLU A 346 -0.25 -4.50 -2.97
N GLY A 347 -0.35 -4.05 -4.23
CA GLY A 347 0.53 -4.46 -5.34
C GLY A 347 1.80 -3.61 -5.49
N ALA A 348 1.97 -2.54 -4.72
CA ALA A 348 3.14 -1.68 -4.77
C ALA A 348 4.24 -2.13 -3.77
N PRO A 349 5.51 -1.80 -3.99
CA PRO A 349 6.55 -1.96 -2.98
C PRO A 349 6.27 -1.07 -1.78
N HIS A 350 6.94 -1.33 -0.65
CA HIS A 350 6.92 -0.37 0.46
C HIS A 350 7.54 0.96 0.03
N LEU A 351 6.88 2.06 0.35
CA LEU A 351 7.28 3.40 -0.08
C LEU A 351 8.07 4.11 1.03
N ASP A 352 9.14 4.80 0.66
CA ASP A 352 9.84 5.71 1.59
C ASP A 352 8.94 6.89 1.95
N PHE A 353 8.09 7.31 1.02
CA PHE A 353 7.07 8.34 1.26
C PHE A 353 5.86 8.19 0.33
N LEU A 354 4.71 8.55 0.86
CA LEU A 354 3.46 8.76 0.14
C LEU A 354 2.99 10.20 0.39
N MET A 355 2.92 11.02 -0.66
CA MET A 355 2.46 12.39 -0.61
C MET A 355 1.13 12.54 -1.34
N PHE A 356 0.19 13.20 -0.71
CA PHE A 356 -1.00 13.72 -1.37
C PHE A 356 -0.83 15.21 -1.66
N ASP A 357 -0.66 15.53 -2.92
CA ASP A 357 -0.77 16.90 -3.41
C ASP A 357 -2.24 17.19 -3.71
N ALA A 358 -3.00 17.32 -2.65
CA ALA A 358 -4.45 17.36 -2.63
C ALA A 358 -4.98 17.91 -1.29
N CYS A 359 -6.19 18.47 -1.30
CA CYS A 359 -6.80 19.14 -0.14
C CYS A 359 -7.19 18.15 0.97
N PHE A 360 -7.06 18.58 2.24
CA PHE A 360 -7.56 17.90 3.44
C PHE A 360 -7.05 16.47 3.66
N MET A 361 -5.85 16.16 3.17
CA MET A 361 -5.30 14.82 3.28
C MET A 361 -4.43 14.59 4.54
N ALA A 362 -4.14 15.60 5.38
CA ALA A 362 -3.44 15.38 6.65
C ALA A 362 -4.39 14.86 7.76
N SER A 363 -5.20 13.87 7.45
CA SER A 363 -6.14 13.20 8.35
C SER A 363 -5.47 11.98 9.00
N VAL A 364 -5.60 11.86 10.33
CA VAL A 364 -5.08 10.68 11.04
C VAL A 364 -5.75 9.40 10.56
N GLU A 365 -7.04 9.46 10.23
CA GLU A 365 -7.79 8.32 9.73
C GLU A 365 -7.18 7.80 8.42
N VAL A 366 -6.87 8.69 7.47
CA VAL A 366 -6.24 8.32 6.19
C VAL A 366 -4.83 7.79 6.41
N ALA A 367 -4.02 8.50 7.18
CA ALA A 367 -2.64 8.11 7.46
C ALA A 367 -2.58 6.74 8.15
N TYR A 368 -3.53 6.47 9.05
CA TYR A 368 -3.62 5.19 9.76
C TYR A 368 -4.02 4.02 8.86
N GLU A 369 -4.94 4.22 7.92
CA GLU A 369 -5.28 3.18 6.93
C GLU A 369 -4.09 2.86 6.01
N LEU A 370 -3.28 3.87 5.67
CA LEU A 370 -2.16 3.74 4.73
C LEU A 370 -0.81 3.43 5.38
N ARG A 371 -0.73 3.34 6.73
CA ARG A 371 0.51 3.20 7.50
C ARG A 371 1.38 1.99 7.15
N GLY A 372 0.77 0.93 6.64
CA GLY A 372 1.50 -0.29 6.26
C GLY A 372 2.24 -0.21 4.91
N PHE A 373 2.01 0.86 4.15
CA PHE A 373 2.52 0.98 2.77
C PHE A 373 3.67 1.98 2.62
N THR A 374 3.92 2.82 3.62
CA THR A 374 4.91 3.89 3.53
C THR A 374 5.55 4.18 4.88
N ASP A 375 6.81 4.67 4.89
CA ASP A 375 7.47 5.15 6.11
C ASP A 375 6.99 6.54 6.52
N TYR A 376 6.72 7.40 5.52
CA TYR A 376 6.27 8.77 5.74
C TYR A 376 5.02 9.07 4.93
N TYR A 377 4.01 9.57 5.61
CA TYR A 377 2.78 10.08 5.02
C TYR A 377 2.81 11.61 4.99
N ILE A 378 2.54 12.24 3.82
CA ILE A 378 2.60 13.69 3.62
C ILE A 378 1.25 14.19 3.13
N GLY A 379 0.70 15.22 3.77
CA GLY A 379 -0.55 15.85 3.34
C GLY A 379 -0.74 17.24 3.94
N SER A 380 -1.75 17.95 3.45
CA SER A 380 -2.21 19.23 4.01
C SER A 380 -3.49 19.04 4.83
N PRO A 381 -3.62 19.66 6.01
CA PRO A 381 -4.87 19.68 6.75
C PRO A 381 -5.91 20.65 6.18
N THR A 382 -5.51 21.51 5.23
CA THR A 382 -6.34 22.55 4.60
C THR A 382 -6.46 22.35 3.09
N GLU A 383 -7.14 23.28 2.41
CA GLU A 383 -7.09 23.38 0.96
C GLU A 383 -5.65 23.63 0.51
N THR A 384 -5.23 22.94 -0.58
CA THR A 384 -3.91 23.12 -1.22
C THR A 384 -3.99 24.17 -2.32
N PRO A 385 -2.86 24.81 -2.67
CA PRO A 385 -2.80 25.71 -3.82
C PRO A 385 -3.31 25.06 -5.11
N GLY A 386 -4.03 25.82 -5.93
CA GLY A 386 -4.42 25.36 -7.26
C GLY A 386 -3.23 24.96 -8.14
N PRO A 387 -2.10 25.73 -8.14
CA PRO A 387 -0.87 25.33 -8.81
C PRO A 387 -0.17 24.07 -8.27
N GLY A 388 -0.67 23.42 -7.21
CA GLY A 388 -0.08 22.20 -6.66
C GLY A 388 1.25 22.42 -5.93
N ALA A 389 2.04 21.37 -5.83
CA ALA A 389 3.37 21.42 -5.24
C ALA A 389 4.38 22.06 -6.22
N PRO A 390 5.34 22.86 -5.72
CA PRO A 390 6.35 23.49 -6.58
C PRO A 390 7.42 22.47 -7.00
N TYR A 391 7.12 21.65 -8.02
CA TYR A 391 7.92 20.49 -8.41
C TYR A 391 9.35 20.83 -8.82
N GLN A 392 9.61 22.05 -9.32
CA GLN A 392 10.95 22.51 -9.64
C GLN A 392 11.91 22.53 -8.44
N VAL A 393 11.38 22.62 -7.20
CA VAL A 393 12.17 22.54 -5.96
C VAL A 393 11.97 21.22 -5.21
N LEU A 394 10.87 20.49 -5.45
CA LEU A 394 10.61 19.20 -4.81
C LEU A 394 11.42 18.07 -5.44
N VAL A 395 11.49 17.99 -6.78
CA VAL A 395 12.14 16.90 -7.50
C VAL A 395 13.59 16.68 -7.07
N PRO A 396 14.44 17.70 -6.89
CA PRO A 396 15.79 17.50 -6.36
C PRO A 396 15.84 16.91 -4.95
N MET A 397 14.79 17.11 -4.14
CA MET A 397 14.71 16.59 -2.78
C MET A 397 14.27 15.12 -2.75
N MET A 398 13.67 14.59 -3.81
CA MET A 398 13.22 13.20 -3.89
C MET A 398 14.35 12.18 -3.73
N VAL A 399 15.59 12.55 -4.08
CA VAL A 399 16.77 11.69 -3.94
C VAL A 399 17.57 11.94 -2.65
N ALA A 400 17.15 12.87 -1.84
CA ALA A 400 17.82 13.21 -0.58
C ALA A 400 17.53 12.17 0.52
N ASP A 401 18.44 12.09 1.49
CA ASP A 401 18.13 11.44 2.76
C ASP A 401 17.01 12.22 3.46
N GLN A 402 16.08 11.49 4.10
CA GLN A 402 14.86 12.09 4.69
C GLN A 402 14.04 12.88 3.64
N ALA A 403 13.87 12.33 2.44
CA ALA A 403 13.21 12.98 1.31
C ALA A 403 11.86 13.62 1.69
N ALA A 404 11.01 12.91 2.44
CA ALA A 404 9.71 13.40 2.90
C ALA A 404 9.80 14.74 3.62
N ILE A 405 10.73 14.85 4.59
CA ILE A 405 10.94 16.08 5.38
C ILE A 405 11.51 17.19 4.50
N ARG A 406 12.49 16.86 3.64
CA ARG A 406 13.14 17.87 2.77
C ARG A 406 12.19 18.40 1.70
N MET A 407 11.37 17.53 1.11
CA MET A 407 10.34 17.94 0.15
C MET A 407 9.34 18.88 0.81
N SER A 408 8.82 18.51 2.00
CA SER A 408 7.84 19.31 2.72
C SER A 408 8.41 20.65 3.19
N ASN A 409 9.68 20.68 3.61
CA ASN A 409 10.36 21.93 3.93
C ASN A 409 10.55 22.84 2.69
N SER A 410 10.90 22.27 1.53
CA SER A 410 11.04 23.02 0.28
C SER A 410 9.69 23.53 -0.23
N TYR A 411 8.64 22.71 -0.10
CA TYR A 411 7.26 23.11 -0.39
C TYR A 411 6.86 24.35 0.45
N PHE A 412 7.02 24.25 1.76
CA PHE A 412 6.67 25.33 2.68
C PHE A 412 7.49 26.60 2.39
N ALA A 413 8.82 26.47 2.29
CA ALA A 413 9.72 27.61 2.06
C ALA A 413 9.43 28.34 0.75
N PHE A 414 9.04 27.63 -0.31
CA PHE A 414 8.65 28.23 -1.58
C PHE A 414 7.42 29.13 -1.41
N TYR A 415 6.35 28.60 -0.80
CA TYR A 415 5.12 29.35 -0.62
C TYR A 415 5.22 30.44 0.45
N GLU A 416 5.98 30.22 1.52
CA GLU A 416 6.29 31.25 2.52
C GLU A 416 6.99 32.46 1.84
N GLY A 417 7.87 32.19 0.88
CA GLY A 417 8.61 33.23 0.15
C GLY A 417 7.73 34.16 -0.69
N ILE A 418 6.52 33.71 -1.09
CA ILE A 418 5.56 34.50 -1.89
C ILE A 418 4.26 34.83 -1.13
N TYR A 419 4.17 34.45 0.13
CA TYR A 419 3.01 34.67 1.00
C TYR A 419 2.75 36.15 1.24
N THR A 420 1.47 36.60 1.19
CA THR A 420 1.08 38.00 1.37
C THR A 420 -0.15 38.17 2.23
N GLU A 421 -0.68 37.39 2.98
CA GLU A 421 -1.97 37.53 3.71
C GLU A 421 -3.17 38.02 2.85
N LYS A 422 -3.06 37.95 1.54
CA LYS A 422 -4.10 38.38 0.62
C LYS A 422 -4.73 37.19 -0.07
N THR A 423 -6.01 37.31 -0.37
CA THR A 423 -6.69 36.37 -1.24
C THR A 423 -5.91 36.22 -2.56
N PRO A 424 -5.54 34.99 -2.96
CA PRO A 424 -4.83 34.76 -4.22
C PRO A 424 -5.71 35.18 -5.40
N THR A 425 -5.07 35.59 -6.48
CA THR A 425 -5.76 35.90 -7.74
C THR A 425 -5.78 34.67 -8.62
N VAL A 426 -6.85 34.50 -9.41
CA VAL A 426 -7.05 33.31 -10.28
C VAL A 426 -5.90 33.10 -11.27
N ASP A 427 -5.33 34.20 -11.80
CA ASP A 427 -4.28 34.16 -12.84
C ASP A 427 -2.90 34.56 -12.31
N GLY A 428 -2.70 34.58 -10.99
CA GLY A 428 -1.46 35.00 -10.35
C GLY A 428 -0.82 33.90 -9.50
N PRO A 429 0.40 34.15 -8.98
CA PRO A 429 1.03 33.21 -8.07
C PRO A 429 0.17 33.04 -6.81
N TRP A 430 0.17 31.81 -6.28
CA TRP A 430 -0.56 31.51 -5.04
C TRP A 430 0.09 32.22 -3.85
N THR A 431 -0.57 33.25 -3.32
CA THR A 431 -0.10 34.04 -2.18
C THR A 431 -0.92 33.80 -0.91
N GLY A 432 -1.88 32.89 -0.96
CA GLY A 432 -2.88 32.62 0.08
C GLY A 432 -2.41 31.73 1.23
N GLY A 433 -1.11 31.44 1.30
CA GLY A 433 -0.55 30.59 2.35
C GLY A 433 -0.73 29.10 2.09
N VAL A 434 -0.03 28.29 2.87
CA VAL A 434 -0.05 26.82 2.82
C VAL A 434 0.18 26.24 4.20
N SER A 435 -0.20 24.97 4.33
CA SER A 435 0.14 24.10 5.45
C SER A 435 0.56 22.72 4.93
N ILE A 436 1.50 22.07 5.62
CA ILE A 436 1.96 20.72 5.24
C ILE A 436 2.44 19.97 6.48
N CYS A 437 2.03 18.71 6.58
CA CYS A 437 2.38 17.81 7.67
C CYS A 437 3.01 16.53 7.12
N VAL A 438 4.05 16.04 7.80
CA VAL A 438 4.68 14.75 7.56
C VAL A 438 4.51 13.89 8.81
N MET A 439 3.85 12.75 8.65
CA MET A 439 3.64 11.77 9.73
C MET A 439 4.57 10.58 9.54
N ARG A 440 5.14 10.09 10.64
CA ARG A 440 5.83 8.80 10.71
C ARG A 440 4.80 7.71 10.87
N THR A 441 4.69 6.82 9.93
CA THR A 441 3.65 5.79 9.97
C THR A 441 3.91 4.70 10.99
N ASP A 442 5.18 4.41 11.29
CA ASP A 442 5.61 3.46 12.32
C ASP A 442 5.21 3.88 13.75
N ALA A 443 5.00 5.18 13.99
CA ALA A 443 4.56 5.71 15.28
C ALA A 443 3.03 5.68 15.46
N LEU A 444 2.25 5.54 14.39
CA LEU A 444 0.78 5.68 14.45
C LEU A 444 0.10 4.55 15.22
N GLU A 445 0.60 3.32 15.15
CA GLU A 445 0.03 2.20 15.93
C GLU A 445 0.22 2.42 17.44
N SER A 446 1.41 2.89 17.84
CA SER A 446 1.68 3.22 19.23
C SER A 446 0.83 4.40 19.71
N LEU A 447 0.60 5.40 18.85
CA LEU A 447 -0.28 6.53 19.15
C LEU A 447 -1.73 6.07 19.33
N ALA A 448 -2.25 5.20 18.45
CA ALA A 448 -3.60 4.64 18.58
C ALA A 448 -3.76 3.83 19.87
N ALA A 449 -2.84 2.92 20.14
CA ALA A 449 -2.88 2.10 21.37
C ALA A 449 -2.82 2.95 22.65
N LEU A 450 -1.98 3.98 22.66
CA LEU A 450 -1.88 4.92 23.78
C LEU A 450 -3.18 5.75 23.93
N THR A 451 -3.77 6.19 22.81
CA THR A 451 -5.07 6.88 22.81
C THR A 451 -6.13 5.98 23.43
N ALA A 452 -6.24 4.74 22.98
CA ALA A 452 -7.18 3.77 23.55
C ALA A 452 -6.98 3.53 25.05
N GLN A 453 -5.72 3.51 25.50
CA GLN A 453 -5.40 3.34 26.93
C GLN A 453 -5.82 4.53 27.78
N LEU A 454 -5.64 5.76 27.29
CA LEU A 454 -5.78 6.99 28.07
C LEU A 454 -7.18 7.61 27.99
N LEU A 455 -7.96 7.31 26.95
CA LEU A 455 -9.32 7.84 26.81
C LEU A 455 -10.21 7.42 27.99
N PRO A 456 -10.96 8.38 28.59
CA PRO A 456 -11.94 8.08 29.61
C PRO A 456 -13.15 7.33 29.04
N GLU A 457 -13.79 6.51 29.87
CA GLU A 457 -15.11 5.91 29.54
C GLU A 457 -16.23 6.91 29.90
N GLU A 458 -16.32 7.99 29.14
CA GLU A 458 -17.26 9.08 29.39
C GLU A 458 -17.86 9.58 28.08
N VAL A 459 -19.19 9.76 28.07
CA VAL A 459 -19.88 10.38 26.93
C VAL A 459 -19.59 11.88 26.93
N VAL A 460 -18.86 12.33 25.89
CA VAL A 460 -18.49 13.74 25.74
C VAL A 460 -19.57 14.56 25.05
N ASP A 461 -19.68 15.84 25.38
CA ASP A 461 -20.55 16.78 24.65
C ASP A 461 -19.90 17.17 23.31
N ILE A 462 -20.36 16.50 22.27
CA ILE A 462 -19.87 16.71 20.89
C ILE A 462 -20.04 18.18 20.44
N ALA A 463 -21.11 18.86 20.85
CA ALA A 463 -21.37 20.24 20.46
C ALA A 463 -20.35 21.20 21.10
N ALA A 464 -20.06 20.99 22.38
CA ALA A 464 -19.05 21.75 23.09
C ALA A 464 -17.66 21.51 22.50
N LEU A 465 -17.27 20.26 22.21
CA LEU A 465 -15.99 19.94 21.57
C LEU A 465 -15.81 20.67 20.24
N LYS A 466 -16.84 20.72 19.41
CA LYS A 466 -16.78 21.41 18.09
C LYS A 466 -16.63 22.94 18.21
N GLU A 467 -16.99 23.52 19.32
CA GLU A 467 -16.80 24.96 19.58
C GLU A 467 -15.40 25.28 20.12
N GLU A 468 -14.76 24.33 20.83
CA GLU A 468 -13.47 24.52 21.50
C GLU A 468 -12.27 24.08 20.65
N VAL A 469 -12.46 23.13 19.72
CA VAL A 469 -11.39 22.54 18.92
C VAL A 469 -11.27 23.27 17.58
N PHE A 470 -10.05 23.60 17.18
CA PHE A 470 -9.78 24.24 15.89
C PHE A 470 -10.27 23.38 14.71
N ASP A 471 -11.07 23.99 13.84
CA ASP A 471 -11.62 23.35 12.64
C ASP A 471 -10.91 23.87 11.39
N TYR A 472 -10.22 22.98 10.68
CA TYR A 472 -9.59 23.29 9.40
C TYR A 472 -10.58 23.42 8.24
N ASP A 473 -11.80 22.83 8.39
CA ASP A 473 -12.85 22.88 7.38
C ASP A 473 -13.65 24.18 7.44
N GLN A 474 -13.17 25.19 6.77
CA GLN A 474 -13.76 26.52 6.77
C GLN A 474 -15.03 26.66 5.92
N ARG A 475 -15.65 25.55 5.45
CA ARG A 475 -16.88 25.58 4.63
C ARG A 475 -18.12 25.98 5.41
N GLY A 476 -18.06 25.98 6.73
CA GLY A 476 -19.12 26.49 7.62
C GLY A 476 -20.47 25.80 7.39
N TRP A 477 -21.49 26.57 7.03
CA TRP A 477 -22.86 26.08 6.80
C TRP A 477 -23.10 25.47 5.41
N SER A 478 -22.07 25.21 4.63
CA SER A 478 -22.19 24.52 3.36
C SER A 478 -22.71 23.10 3.54
N SER A 479 -23.50 22.59 2.58
CA SER A 479 -23.93 21.18 2.58
C SER A 479 -22.76 20.19 2.45
N THR A 480 -21.58 20.69 2.07
CA THR A 480 -20.35 19.91 1.97
C THR A 480 -19.49 19.96 3.24
N TYR A 481 -19.87 20.75 4.25
CA TYR A 481 -19.16 20.81 5.52
C TYR A 481 -19.16 19.47 6.24
N VAL A 482 -18.00 19.08 6.77
CA VAL A 482 -17.83 17.88 7.60
C VAL A 482 -17.22 18.20 8.96
N GLY A 483 -16.30 19.16 8.98
CA GLY A 483 -15.42 19.45 10.11
C GLY A 483 -14.17 18.55 10.10
N TYR A 484 -13.00 19.20 10.03
CA TYR A 484 -11.69 18.59 10.20
C TYR A 484 -11.04 19.24 11.40
N PHE A 485 -11.21 18.59 12.55
CA PHE A 485 -10.80 19.16 13.83
C PHE A 485 -9.35 18.81 14.16
N ASP A 486 -8.66 19.69 14.84
CA ASP A 486 -7.28 19.47 15.27
C ASP A 486 -7.21 18.32 16.28
N LEU A 487 -6.48 17.25 15.95
CA LEU A 487 -6.37 16.08 16.79
C LEU A 487 -5.72 16.39 18.16
N LYS A 488 -4.70 17.26 18.19
CA LYS A 488 -4.00 17.57 19.43
C LYS A 488 -4.88 18.36 20.38
N GLN A 489 -5.61 19.34 19.88
CA GLN A 489 -6.58 20.10 20.68
C GLN A 489 -7.76 19.22 21.13
N LEU A 490 -8.23 18.31 20.27
CA LEU A 490 -9.27 17.36 20.67
C LEU A 490 -8.82 16.55 21.89
N MET A 491 -7.60 16.02 21.88
CA MET A 491 -7.08 15.23 22.99
C MET A 491 -6.86 16.10 24.26
N GLU A 492 -6.55 17.38 24.11
CA GLU A 492 -6.47 18.33 25.22
C GLU A 492 -7.84 18.52 25.93
N GLN A 493 -8.93 18.45 25.18
CA GLN A 493 -10.29 18.59 25.74
C GLN A 493 -10.81 17.31 26.42
N VAL A 494 -10.35 16.14 26.00
CA VAL A 494 -10.91 14.85 26.48
C VAL A 494 -10.03 14.12 27.50
N LEU A 495 -8.72 14.45 27.59
CA LEU A 495 -7.79 13.83 28.52
C LEU A 495 -7.55 14.73 29.75
N ASP A 496 -7.26 14.14 30.90
CA ASP A 496 -6.70 14.88 32.03
C ASP A 496 -5.26 15.37 31.74
N ASP A 497 -4.77 16.36 32.48
CA ASP A 497 -3.46 17.01 32.28
C ASP A 497 -2.30 16.00 32.22
N ALA A 498 -2.31 14.95 33.03
CA ALA A 498 -1.22 13.96 33.10
C ALA A 498 -1.27 13.00 31.90
N SER A 499 -2.46 12.55 31.54
CA SER A 499 -2.73 11.73 30.37
C SER A 499 -2.40 12.50 29.08
N TYR A 500 -2.83 13.76 28.99
CA TYR A 500 -2.51 14.63 27.84
C TYR A 500 -1.01 14.87 27.69
N ALA A 501 -0.29 15.14 28.78
CA ALA A 501 1.16 15.31 28.73
C ALA A 501 1.89 14.05 28.23
N THR A 502 1.39 12.86 28.59
CA THR A 502 1.92 11.57 28.14
C THR A 502 1.59 11.34 26.67
N TRP A 503 0.35 11.60 26.28
CA TRP A 503 -0.15 11.42 24.92
C TRP A 503 0.58 12.35 23.93
N THR A 504 0.79 13.61 24.34
CA THR A 504 1.49 14.62 23.52
C THR A 504 2.90 14.19 23.11
N GLN A 505 3.62 13.44 23.98
CA GLN A 505 4.95 12.93 23.62
C GLN A 505 4.88 11.92 22.47
N ALA A 506 3.87 11.06 22.45
CA ALA A 506 3.65 10.10 21.36
C ALA A 506 3.18 10.81 20.08
N PHE A 507 2.32 11.82 20.22
CA PHE A 507 1.87 12.63 19.10
C PHE A 507 3.04 13.38 18.45
N ASP A 508 3.87 14.07 19.25
CA ASP A 508 5.03 14.80 18.75
C ASP A 508 6.07 13.85 18.10
N ALA A 509 6.19 12.61 18.59
CA ALA A 509 7.04 11.59 17.96
C ALA A 509 6.48 11.10 16.60
N ALA A 510 5.17 11.11 16.42
CA ALA A 510 4.53 10.74 15.16
C ALA A 510 4.64 11.84 14.08
N ILE A 511 4.89 13.09 14.47
CA ILE A 511 5.09 14.20 13.52
C ILE A 511 6.56 14.37 13.19
N ALA A 512 6.94 14.07 11.95
CA ALA A 512 8.30 14.28 11.45
C ALA A 512 8.54 15.74 11.01
N TYR A 513 7.51 16.40 10.53
CA TYR A 513 7.55 17.81 10.11
C TYR A 513 6.13 18.40 10.10
N TRP A 514 6.00 19.60 10.61
CA TRP A 514 4.79 20.41 10.50
C TRP A 514 5.16 21.86 10.29
N ASN A 515 4.51 22.51 9.33
CA ASN A 515 4.60 23.96 9.19
C ASN A 515 3.36 24.53 8.49
N THR A 516 3.05 25.79 8.81
CA THR A 516 1.93 26.53 8.22
C THR A 516 2.26 28.03 8.16
N THR A 517 1.76 28.71 7.14
CA THR A 517 1.74 30.19 7.14
C THR A 517 0.75 30.69 8.18
N PRO A 518 0.89 31.95 8.69
CA PRO A 518 0.00 32.49 9.72
C PRO A 518 -1.49 32.45 9.37
N LYS A 519 -1.79 32.52 8.08
CA LYS A 519 -3.14 32.33 7.54
C LYS A 519 -3.10 31.48 6.30
N ASN A 520 -4.16 30.71 6.08
CA ASN A 520 -4.39 29.98 4.84
C ASN A 520 -5.65 30.51 4.14
N TYR A 521 -5.72 30.28 2.84
CA TYR A 521 -6.88 30.66 2.05
C TYR A 521 -7.89 29.50 1.96
N SER A 522 -9.15 29.82 2.13
CA SER A 522 -10.28 28.96 1.75
C SER A 522 -11.17 29.71 0.75
N GLN A 523 -11.60 29.01 -0.27
CA GLN A 523 -12.54 29.59 -1.26
C GLN A 523 -13.89 30.00 -0.64
N PHE A 524 -14.22 29.55 0.57
CA PHE A 524 -15.49 29.80 1.24
C PHE A 524 -15.48 31.03 2.16
N VAL A 525 -14.38 31.26 2.85
CA VAL A 525 -14.26 32.37 3.84
C VAL A 525 -13.12 33.34 3.55
N GLY A 526 -12.30 33.06 2.53
CA GLY A 526 -11.07 33.84 2.28
C GLY A 526 -9.93 33.46 3.21
N MET A 527 -9.13 34.43 3.63
CA MET A 527 -7.99 34.20 4.52
C MET A 527 -8.45 33.95 5.96
N PHE A 528 -8.10 32.79 6.54
CA PHE A 528 -8.39 32.44 7.94
C PHE A 528 -7.11 32.17 8.72
N SER A 529 -7.14 32.37 10.05
CA SER A 529 -5.98 32.19 10.93
C SER A 529 -5.68 30.70 11.13
N MET A 530 -4.39 30.37 11.17
CA MET A 530 -3.86 29.06 11.53
C MET A 530 -3.29 29.04 12.97
N GLU A 531 -3.59 30.06 13.76
CA GLU A 531 -3.16 30.12 15.16
C GLU A 531 -3.73 28.97 15.97
N GLY A 532 -2.88 28.21 16.65
CA GLY A 532 -3.25 27.03 17.43
C GLY A 532 -3.30 25.72 16.66
N ALA A 533 -3.19 25.72 15.32
CA ALA A 533 -3.19 24.52 14.49
C ALA A 533 -1.95 23.65 14.74
N ASN A 534 -2.13 22.32 14.79
CA ASN A 534 -1.07 21.33 15.04
C ASN A 534 -0.83 20.34 13.88
N GLY A 535 -1.56 20.47 12.78
CA GLY A 535 -1.21 19.83 11.50
C GLY A 535 -1.88 18.49 11.19
N ILE A 536 -2.48 17.82 12.16
CA ILE A 536 -3.22 16.57 11.92
C ILE A 536 -4.70 16.79 12.22
N THR A 537 -5.54 16.42 11.26
CA THR A 537 -6.98 16.51 11.41
C THR A 537 -7.59 15.22 11.92
N HIS A 538 -8.73 15.36 12.57
CA HIS A 538 -9.56 14.28 13.10
C HIS A 538 -11.05 14.60 12.92
N TYR A 539 -11.88 13.58 12.71
CA TYR A 539 -13.32 13.75 12.61
C TYR A 539 -13.98 13.74 14.01
N ILE A 540 -14.86 14.69 14.26
CA ILE A 540 -15.77 14.67 15.41
C ILE A 540 -17.19 14.36 14.91
N PRO A 541 -17.86 13.25 15.38
CA PRO A 541 -19.15 12.80 14.89
C PRO A 541 -20.30 13.80 15.08
N GLY A 542 -21.51 13.42 14.63
CA GLY A 542 -22.76 14.16 14.84
C GLY A 542 -23.14 15.10 13.68
N SER A 543 -22.44 15.04 12.54
CA SER A 543 -22.81 15.79 11.33
C SER A 543 -23.75 15.01 10.42
N SER A 544 -23.69 13.68 10.44
CA SER A 544 -24.51 12.78 9.61
C SER A 544 -24.41 11.34 10.10
N THR A 545 -25.56 10.67 10.28
CA THR A 545 -25.61 9.25 10.67
C THR A 545 -24.81 8.34 9.75
N GLN A 546 -24.76 8.66 8.45
CA GLN A 546 -24.02 7.87 7.46
C GLN A 546 -22.51 8.07 7.60
N ARG A 547 -22.07 9.31 7.82
CA ARG A 547 -20.64 9.62 8.02
C ARG A 547 -20.15 9.03 9.33
N ASP A 548 -20.94 9.15 10.38
CA ASP A 548 -20.62 8.56 11.68
C ASP A 548 -20.51 7.03 11.58
N ALA A 549 -21.37 6.37 10.78
CA ALA A 549 -21.28 4.94 10.53
C ALA A 549 -20.00 4.56 9.75
N ALA A 550 -19.65 5.33 8.73
CA ALA A 550 -18.41 5.13 7.97
C ALA A 550 -17.17 5.36 8.85
N TYR A 551 -17.18 6.40 9.70
CA TYR A 551 -16.12 6.66 10.65
C TYR A 551 -15.86 5.50 11.60
N ARG A 552 -16.93 4.90 12.15
CA ARG A 552 -16.81 3.74 13.05
C ARG A 552 -16.22 2.49 12.37
N SER A 553 -16.22 2.43 11.04
CA SER A 553 -15.58 1.35 10.29
C SER A 553 -14.09 1.57 10.04
N MET A 554 -13.55 2.77 10.31
CA MET A 554 -12.13 3.08 10.15
C MET A 554 -11.29 2.39 11.24
N LYS A 555 -10.12 1.89 10.87
CA LYS A 555 -9.19 1.23 11.81
C LYS A 555 -8.76 2.18 12.93
N TRP A 556 -8.52 3.45 12.60
CA TRP A 556 -8.19 4.45 13.63
C TRP A 556 -9.26 4.53 14.72
N TYR A 557 -10.55 4.63 14.35
CA TYR A 557 -11.65 4.67 15.33
C TYR A 557 -11.62 3.45 16.27
N GLN A 558 -11.41 2.26 15.71
CA GLN A 558 -11.43 1.00 16.45
C GLN A 558 -10.19 0.86 17.34
N ASP A 559 -9.00 1.07 16.78
CA ASP A 559 -7.72 0.83 17.46
C ASP A 559 -7.39 1.93 18.48
N ALA A 560 -7.88 3.16 18.27
CA ALA A 560 -7.75 4.26 19.23
C ALA A 560 -8.87 4.27 20.30
N GLY A 561 -9.84 3.36 20.25
CA GLY A 561 -10.85 3.17 21.30
C GLY A 561 -11.83 4.33 21.43
N LEU A 562 -12.20 4.97 20.32
CA LEU A 562 -13.01 6.19 20.34
C LEU A 562 -14.48 5.94 20.72
N GLU A 563 -14.93 4.69 20.71
CA GLU A 563 -16.23 4.29 21.24
C GLU A 563 -16.41 4.63 22.73
N LYS A 564 -15.31 4.75 23.50
CA LYS A 564 -15.33 5.15 24.91
C LYS A 564 -15.89 6.55 25.13
N LEU A 565 -15.77 7.42 24.12
CA LEU A 565 -16.33 8.78 24.15
C LEU A 565 -17.83 8.82 23.82
N GLY A 566 -18.45 7.65 23.58
CA GLY A 566 -19.85 7.53 23.17
C GLY A 566 -20.10 7.84 21.68
N TRP A 567 -19.07 7.77 20.86
CA TRP A 567 -19.09 8.12 19.42
C TRP A 567 -19.55 6.99 18.52
#